data_bc7e42c629cf5554e249e5b42afefe02
#
_entry.id   bc7e42c629cf5554e249e5b42afefe02
#
_cell.length_a   1.000
_cell.length_b   1.000
_cell.length_c   1.000
_cell.angle_alpha   90.00
_cell.angle_beta   90.00
_cell.angle_gamma   90.00
#
_symmetry.space_group_name_H-M   'P 1'
#
loop_
_entity.id
_entity.type
_entity.pdbx_description
1 polymer ?
#
loop_
_entity_poly.entity_id
_entity_poly.type
_entity_poly.pdbx_seq_one_letter_code
_entity_poly.pdbx_strand_id
1 'polypeptide(L)'
;MFHKLAQVSMNGRMAYTIMCVEAFLVNQYPDRDWHLIAEKMWAATTTNWGDWPDMYCCYLPEIILPEQDYDRKYFGPYMTQQEFEQLKAFYSGITEGREDDPTDEVNYMLNKPFEMAMVYEGTCIGDGHESFEIIDEAEKVLKDHHIALPDHNLVKFSPSSEFNGWGNDFDGTHLSIILK
;
A
#
# COMPACT_ATOMS: atom_id res chain seq x y z
N MET A 1 12.32 1.15 23.28
CA MET A 1 13.12 0.44 22.23
C MET A 1 12.84 1.19 20.94
N PHE A 2 13.83 1.57 20.16
CA PHE A 2 13.57 2.26 18.90
C PHE A 2 13.00 1.26 17.88
N HIS A 3 12.01 1.70 17.09
CA HIS A 3 11.46 0.89 16.00
C HIS A 3 12.57 0.54 14.99
N LYS A 4 12.54 -0.67 14.42
CA LYS A 4 13.59 -1.19 13.50
C LYS A 4 13.76 -0.34 12.23
N LEU A 5 12.73 0.44 11.84
CA LEU A 5 12.75 1.37 10.72
C LEU A 5 12.92 2.84 11.14
N ALA A 6 13.29 3.12 12.39
CA ALA A 6 13.43 4.50 12.88
C ALA A 6 14.45 5.35 12.09
N GLN A 7 15.44 4.71 11.45
CA GLN A 7 16.44 5.38 10.61
C GLN A 7 16.12 5.32 9.11
N VAL A 8 14.97 4.76 8.74
CA VAL A 8 14.49 4.66 7.37
C VAL A 8 13.55 5.83 7.07
N SER A 9 13.69 6.42 5.89
CA SER A 9 12.83 7.52 5.43
C SER A 9 11.37 7.10 5.26
N MET A 10 10.48 8.07 5.07
CA MET A 10 9.07 7.80 4.78
C MET A 10 8.90 7.00 3.48
N ASN A 11 9.64 7.32 2.41
CA ASN A 11 9.62 6.52 1.17
C ASN A 11 10.08 5.08 1.40
N GLY A 12 11.10 4.87 2.24
CA GLY A 12 11.54 3.53 2.61
C GLY A 12 10.51 2.78 3.47
N ARG A 13 9.80 3.48 4.38
CA ARG A 13 8.70 2.91 5.18
C ARG A 13 7.51 2.54 4.31
N MET A 14 7.15 3.39 3.33
CA MET A 14 6.15 3.08 2.31
C MET A 14 6.51 1.80 1.56
N ALA A 15 7.73 1.70 1.06
CA ALA A 15 8.19 0.51 0.35
C ALA A 15 8.10 -0.75 1.23
N TYR A 16 8.48 -0.67 2.50
CA TYR A 16 8.34 -1.80 3.42
C TYR A 16 6.88 -2.19 3.67
N THR A 17 5.99 -1.20 3.79
CA THR A 17 4.54 -1.45 3.92
C THR A 17 4.00 -2.18 2.69
N ILE A 18 4.38 -1.74 1.48
CA ILE A 18 3.99 -2.41 0.23
C ILE A 18 4.52 -3.86 0.20
N MET A 19 5.77 -4.10 0.62
CA MET A 19 6.31 -5.46 0.73
C MET A 19 5.50 -6.34 1.68
N CYS A 20 5.00 -5.80 2.80
CA CYS A 20 4.12 -6.53 3.72
C CYS A 20 2.79 -6.87 3.05
N VAL A 21 2.19 -5.92 2.33
CA VAL A 21 0.94 -6.14 1.58
C VAL A 21 1.13 -7.23 0.53
N GLU A 22 2.16 -7.14 -0.30
CA GLU A 22 2.45 -8.18 -1.31
C GLU A 22 2.65 -9.56 -0.68
N ALA A 23 3.41 -9.63 0.44
CA ALA A 23 3.62 -10.90 1.14
C ALA A 23 2.30 -11.52 1.61
N PHE A 24 1.36 -10.71 2.11
CA PHE A 24 0.02 -11.17 2.46
C PHE A 24 -0.74 -11.68 1.23
N LEU A 25 -0.83 -10.86 0.17
CA LEU A 25 -1.63 -11.15 -1.01
C LEU A 25 -1.20 -12.45 -1.70
N VAL A 26 0.11 -12.64 -1.93
CA VAL A 26 0.61 -13.84 -2.62
C VAL A 26 0.51 -15.12 -1.77
N ASN A 27 0.55 -14.99 -0.44
CA ASN A 27 0.41 -16.16 0.44
C ASN A 27 -1.05 -16.56 0.63
N GLN A 28 -1.96 -15.60 0.77
CA GLN A 28 -3.38 -15.89 0.99
C GLN A 28 -4.14 -16.18 -0.31
N TYR A 29 -3.72 -15.56 -1.41
CA TYR A 29 -4.39 -15.65 -2.71
C TYR A 29 -3.38 -15.91 -3.84
N PRO A 30 -2.63 -17.03 -3.81
CA PRO A 30 -1.55 -17.31 -4.75
C PRO A 30 -2.01 -17.48 -6.21
N ASP A 31 -3.28 -17.81 -6.41
CA ASP A 31 -3.85 -18.04 -7.75
C ASP A 31 -4.44 -16.75 -8.37
N ARG A 32 -4.29 -15.59 -7.70
CA ARG A 32 -4.79 -14.30 -8.19
C ARG A 32 -3.68 -13.49 -8.86
N ASP A 33 -4.02 -12.82 -9.95
CA ASP A 33 -3.11 -11.89 -10.62
C ASP A 33 -3.17 -10.50 -9.97
N TRP A 34 -2.25 -10.25 -9.05
CA TRP A 34 -2.13 -8.98 -8.33
C TRP A 34 -1.31 -7.91 -9.06
N HIS A 35 -0.90 -8.16 -10.32
CA HIS A 35 0.06 -7.32 -11.06
C HIS A 35 -0.40 -5.84 -11.14
N LEU A 36 -1.65 -5.61 -11.57
CA LEU A 36 -2.20 -4.24 -11.68
C LEU A 36 -2.16 -3.49 -10.33
N ILE A 37 -2.57 -4.16 -9.25
CA ILE A 37 -2.57 -3.54 -7.91
C ILE A 37 -1.14 -3.26 -7.44
N ALA A 38 -0.22 -4.18 -7.65
CA ALA A 38 1.18 -3.99 -7.31
C ALA A 38 1.80 -2.81 -8.09
N GLU A 39 1.54 -2.67 -9.39
CA GLU A 39 1.98 -1.49 -10.17
C GLU A 39 1.50 -0.19 -9.55
N LYS A 40 0.22 -0.13 -9.13
CA LYS A 40 -0.35 1.08 -8.52
C LYS A 40 0.25 1.37 -7.14
N MET A 41 0.49 0.35 -6.31
CA MET A 41 1.16 0.52 -5.02
C MET A 41 2.59 1.04 -5.20
N TRP A 42 3.41 0.39 -6.05
CA TRP A 42 4.80 0.75 -6.24
C TRP A 42 5.00 2.11 -6.90
N ALA A 43 4.01 2.63 -7.60
CA ALA A 43 4.04 4.01 -8.11
C ALA A 43 4.26 5.05 -7.00
N ALA A 44 3.89 4.76 -5.75
CA ALA A 44 4.15 5.62 -4.59
C ALA A 44 5.63 5.97 -4.40
N THR A 45 6.55 5.10 -4.81
CA THR A 45 7.99 5.32 -4.60
C THR A 45 8.64 6.19 -5.67
N THR A 46 7.97 6.42 -6.80
CA THR A 46 8.49 7.17 -7.97
C THR A 46 7.72 8.44 -8.28
N THR A 47 6.59 8.69 -7.62
CA THR A 47 5.72 9.83 -7.89
C THR A 47 5.66 10.78 -6.70
N ASN A 48 5.21 12.02 -6.96
CA ASN A 48 4.85 12.92 -5.90
C ASN A 48 3.67 12.33 -5.10
N TRP A 49 3.85 12.16 -3.80
CA TRP A 49 2.83 11.63 -2.92
C TRP A 49 1.53 12.46 -2.92
N GLY A 50 1.59 13.76 -3.20
CA GLY A 50 0.40 14.60 -3.27
C GLY A 50 -0.65 14.14 -4.26
N ASP A 51 -0.23 13.57 -5.39
CA ASP A 51 -1.14 13.10 -6.45
C ASP A 51 -1.41 11.59 -6.38
N TRP A 52 -0.52 10.83 -5.75
CA TRP A 52 -0.63 9.37 -5.69
C TRP A 52 -1.83 8.86 -4.89
N PRO A 53 -2.17 9.38 -3.69
CA PRO A 53 -3.32 8.91 -2.92
C PRO A 53 -4.64 9.06 -3.67
N ASP A 54 -4.85 10.16 -4.38
CA ASP A 54 -6.05 10.39 -5.20
C ASP A 54 -6.20 9.36 -6.31
N MET A 55 -5.09 8.93 -6.88
CA MET A 55 -5.08 7.85 -7.87
C MET A 55 -5.29 6.50 -7.22
N TYR A 56 -4.53 6.19 -6.15
CA TYR A 56 -4.51 4.86 -5.56
C TYR A 56 -5.83 4.51 -4.86
N CYS A 57 -6.48 5.46 -4.18
CA CYS A 57 -7.77 5.22 -3.54
C CYS A 57 -8.82 4.67 -4.52
N CYS A 58 -8.78 5.09 -5.80
CA CYS A 58 -9.69 4.58 -6.83
C CYS A 58 -9.53 3.07 -7.11
N TYR A 59 -8.43 2.45 -6.67
CA TYR A 59 -8.16 1.02 -6.83
C TYR A 59 -8.50 0.18 -5.58
N LEU A 60 -8.92 0.82 -4.48
CA LEU A 60 -9.28 0.12 -3.25
C LEU A 60 -10.64 -0.58 -3.34
N PRO A 61 -10.78 -1.77 -2.74
CA PRO A 61 -12.04 -2.51 -2.75
C PRO A 61 -13.22 -1.72 -2.19
N GLU A 62 -13.01 -0.96 -1.10
CA GLU A 62 -14.04 -0.15 -0.43
C GLU A 62 -14.60 0.97 -1.31
N ILE A 63 -13.84 1.41 -2.31
CA ILE A 63 -14.28 2.43 -3.28
C ILE A 63 -14.95 1.77 -4.48
N ILE A 64 -14.43 0.62 -4.95
CA ILE A 64 -14.93 -0.03 -6.17
C ILE A 64 -16.20 -0.85 -5.93
N LEU A 65 -16.24 -1.65 -4.86
CA LEU A 65 -17.30 -2.62 -4.65
C LEU A 65 -18.68 -1.99 -4.38
N PRO A 66 -18.82 -0.88 -3.65
CA PRO A 66 -20.10 -0.23 -3.43
C PRO A 66 -20.71 0.39 -4.70
N GLU A 67 -19.87 0.81 -5.64
CA GLU A 67 -20.32 1.48 -6.85
C GLU A 67 -21.02 0.50 -7.80
N GLN A 68 -22.22 0.86 -8.28
CA GLN A 68 -22.95 0.01 -9.23
C GLN A 68 -22.35 0.07 -10.62
N ASP A 69 -22.06 1.30 -11.09
CA ASP A 69 -21.58 1.59 -12.42
C ASP A 69 -20.30 2.47 -12.38
N TYR A 70 -19.52 2.41 -13.45
CA TYR A 70 -18.37 3.28 -13.63
C TYR A 70 -18.76 4.75 -13.78
N ASP A 71 -18.38 5.60 -12.81
CA ASP A 71 -18.51 7.05 -12.94
C ASP A 71 -17.25 7.65 -13.58
N ARG A 72 -17.36 8.03 -14.86
CA ARG A 72 -16.27 8.66 -15.61
C ARG A 72 -15.77 9.96 -14.97
N LYS A 73 -16.61 10.69 -14.24
CA LYS A 73 -16.22 11.95 -13.61
C LYS A 73 -15.31 11.70 -12.40
N TYR A 74 -15.57 10.63 -11.68
CA TYR A 74 -14.83 10.24 -10.49
C TYR A 74 -13.60 9.42 -10.85
N PHE A 75 -13.77 8.30 -11.56
CA PHE A 75 -12.69 7.36 -11.88
C PHE A 75 -11.86 7.76 -13.11
N GLY A 76 -12.47 8.44 -14.08
CA GLY A 76 -11.87 8.66 -15.40
C GLY A 76 -10.50 9.35 -15.46
N PRO A 77 -10.10 10.19 -14.48
CA PRO A 77 -8.74 10.69 -14.42
C PRO A 77 -7.68 9.64 -14.12
N TYR A 78 -8.06 8.54 -13.47
CA TYR A 78 -7.13 7.57 -12.87
C TYR A 78 -7.30 6.15 -13.39
N MET A 79 -8.50 5.80 -13.87
CA MET A 79 -8.88 4.43 -14.21
C MET A 79 -9.80 4.40 -15.44
N THR A 80 -9.63 3.41 -16.30
CA THR A 80 -10.55 3.13 -17.39
C THR A 80 -11.77 2.35 -16.91
N GLN A 81 -12.88 2.41 -17.66
CA GLN A 81 -14.05 1.58 -17.37
C GLN A 81 -13.72 0.08 -17.38
N GLN A 82 -12.85 -0.36 -18.26
CA GLN A 82 -12.43 -1.76 -18.35
C GLN A 82 -11.69 -2.19 -17.07
N GLU A 83 -10.77 -1.35 -16.56
CA GLU A 83 -10.06 -1.62 -15.30
C GLU A 83 -11.02 -1.67 -14.12
N PHE A 84 -11.99 -0.75 -14.05
CA PHE A 84 -13.01 -0.75 -13.00
C PHE A 84 -13.82 -2.06 -12.98
N GLU A 85 -14.33 -2.49 -14.13
CA GLU A 85 -15.11 -3.72 -14.25
C GLU A 85 -14.27 -4.97 -13.92
N GLN A 86 -13.01 -4.99 -14.36
CA GLN A 86 -12.05 -6.06 -14.03
C GLN A 86 -11.77 -6.13 -12.54
N LEU A 87 -11.50 -5.00 -11.89
CA LEU A 87 -11.21 -4.97 -10.45
C LEU A 87 -12.43 -5.30 -9.61
N LYS A 88 -13.62 -4.82 -10.01
CA LYS A 88 -14.87 -5.19 -9.33
C LYS A 88 -15.12 -6.69 -9.37
N ALA A 89 -14.92 -7.32 -10.51
CA ALA A 89 -15.01 -8.77 -10.64
C ALA A 89 -13.88 -9.49 -9.88
N PHE A 90 -12.69 -8.94 -9.87
CA PHE A 90 -11.50 -9.47 -9.19
C PHE A 90 -11.67 -9.51 -7.67
N TYR A 91 -12.16 -8.43 -7.08
CA TYR A 91 -12.38 -8.32 -5.62
C TYR A 91 -13.60 -9.12 -5.15
N SER A 92 -14.58 -9.34 -6.00
CA SER A 92 -15.78 -10.10 -5.64
C SER A 92 -15.44 -11.50 -5.12
N GLY A 93 -15.91 -11.77 -3.90
CA GLY A 93 -15.73 -13.07 -3.24
C GLY A 93 -14.41 -13.23 -2.47
N ILE A 94 -13.54 -12.22 -2.43
CA ILE A 94 -12.33 -12.22 -1.58
C ILE A 94 -12.33 -11.10 -0.54
N THR A 95 -13.13 -10.08 -0.73
CA THR A 95 -13.33 -8.95 0.19
C THR A 95 -14.73 -8.39 0.01
N GLU A 96 -15.25 -7.75 1.03
CA GLU A 96 -16.51 -6.99 0.99
C GLU A 96 -16.27 -5.48 0.82
N GLY A 97 -15.00 -5.04 0.88
CA GLY A 97 -14.63 -3.64 0.81
C GLY A 97 -15.11 -2.85 2.04
N ARG A 98 -15.03 -3.45 3.22
CA ARG A 98 -15.45 -2.80 4.47
C ARG A 98 -14.34 -1.88 4.97
N GLU A 99 -14.62 -0.58 4.94
CA GLU A 99 -13.72 0.45 5.45
C GLU A 99 -13.41 0.21 6.93
N ASP A 100 -12.15 0.38 7.32
CA ASP A 100 -11.64 0.26 8.70
C ASP A 100 -11.98 -1.06 9.43
N ASP A 101 -12.40 -2.10 8.71
CA ASP A 101 -12.70 -3.40 9.31
C ASP A 101 -11.53 -4.38 9.20
N PRO A 102 -10.79 -4.63 10.29
CA PRO A 102 -9.64 -5.55 10.25
C PRO A 102 -10.03 -7.01 10.00
N THR A 103 -11.33 -7.34 10.00
CA THR A 103 -11.81 -8.68 9.62
C THR A 103 -11.97 -8.83 8.11
N ASP A 104 -12.00 -7.74 7.36
CA ASP A 104 -11.90 -7.70 5.90
C ASP A 104 -10.43 -7.50 5.49
N GLU A 105 -9.61 -8.52 5.75
CA GLU A 105 -8.16 -8.44 5.71
C GLU A 105 -7.60 -7.98 4.36
N VAL A 106 -8.24 -8.32 3.24
CA VAL A 106 -7.79 -7.87 1.91
C VAL A 106 -7.92 -6.35 1.79
N ASN A 107 -9.11 -5.80 2.13
CA ASN A 107 -9.31 -4.36 2.12
C ASN A 107 -8.39 -3.68 3.13
N TYR A 108 -8.33 -4.21 4.35
CA TYR A 108 -7.49 -3.69 5.43
C TYR A 108 -6.00 -3.61 5.03
N MET A 109 -5.46 -4.66 4.41
CA MET A 109 -4.06 -4.66 3.96
C MET A 109 -3.82 -3.73 2.77
N LEU A 110 -4.73 -3.69 1.80
CA LEU A 110 -4.61 -2.79 0.65
C LEU A 110 -4.71 -1.31 1.05
N ASN A 111 -5.37 -0.99 2.17
CA ASN A 111 -5.42 0.36 2.70
C ASN A 111 -4.10 0.82 3.35
N LYS A 112 -3.23 -0.08 3.83
CA LYS A 112 -2.01 0.34 4.56
C LYS A 112 -1.07 1.28 3.78
N PRO A 113 -0.82 1.13 2.47
CA PRO A 113 -0.10 2.15 1.70
C PRO A 113 -0.83 3.49 1.62
N PHE A 114 -2.16 3.48 1.49
CA PHE A 114 -2.96 4.71 1.49
C PHE A 114 -2.89 5.42 2.84
N GLU A 115 -3.13 4.71 3.94
CA GLU A 115 -2.98 5.25 5.30
C GLU A 115 -1.57 5.82 5.53
N MET A 116 -0.52 5.14 5.05
CA MET A 116 0.86 5.64 5.13
C MET A 116 1.02 6.99 4.45
N ALA A 117 0.42 7.19 3.29
CA ALA A 117 0.46 8.46 2.58
C ALA A 117 -0.34 9.56 3.32
N MET A 118 -1.48 9.21 3.91
CA MET A 118 -2.33 10.16 4.64
C MET A 118 -1.69 10.63 5.96
N VAL A 119 -1.01 9.75 6.68
CA VAL A 119 -0.23 10.11 7.87
C VAL A 119 0.84 11.13 7.53
N TYR A 120 1.44 10.98 6.39
CA TYR A 120 2.46 11.86 5.89
C TYR A 120 1.98 13.29 5.66
N GLU A 121 0.82 13.50 5.07
CA GLU A 121 0.28 14.84 4.83
C GLU A 121 0.04 15.63 6.13
N GLY A 122 -0.26 14.92 7.23
CA GLY A 122 -0.53 15.52 8.54
C GLY A 122 0.71 15.78 9.42
N THR A 123 1.83 15.10 9.18
CA THR A 123 2.92 15.00 10.15
C THR A 123 4.30 15.36 9.62
N CYS A 124 4.39 16.04 8.50
CA CYS A 124 5.65 16.37 7.83
C CYS A 124 6.75 17.06 8.70
N ILE A 125 6.50 17.30 9.97
CA ILE A 125 7.42 17.94 10.92
C ILE A 125 7.75 17.03 12.11
N GLY A 126 7.07 15.87 12.23
CA GLY A 126 7.30 14.90 13.28
C GLY A 126 8.36 13.85 12.91
N ASP A 127 8.57 12.89 13.80
CA ASP A 127 9.39 11.72 13.57
C ASP A 127 8.70 10.65 12.70
N GLY A 128 7.47 10.95 12.21
CA GLY A 128 6.63 10.03 11.44
C GLY A 128 6.18 8.83 12.29
N HIS A 129 5.90 9.05 13.57
CA HIS A 129 5.61 7.97 14.52
C HIS A 129 4.42 7.13 14.10
N GLU A 130 3.35 7.74 13.61
CA GLU A 130 2.14 7.04 13.15
C GLU A 130 2.45 6.03 12.03
N SER A 131 3.48 6.28 11.22
CA SER A 131 3.91 5.32 10.20
C SER A 131 4.40 3.99 10.78
N PHE A 132 4.87 3.98 12.03
CA PHE A 132 5.28 2.75 12.70
C PHE A 132 4.08 1.92 13.13
N GLU A 133 2.99 2.57 13.55
CA GLU A 133 1.74 1.89 13.92
C GLU A 133 1.16 1.16 12.70
N ILE A 134 1.13 1.81 11.54
CA ILE A 134 0.68 1.19 10.27
C ILE A 134 1.53 -0.03 9.92
N ILE A 135 2.86 0.08 10.06
CA ILE A 135 3.78 -1.04 9.82
C ILE A 135 3.54 -2.18 10.81
N ASP A 136 3.41 -1.87 12.09
CA ASP A 136 3.18 -2.87 13.14
C ASP A 136 1.84 -3.60 12.94
N GLU A 137 0.80 -2.91 12.47
CA GLU A 137 -0.49 -3.50 12.09
C GLU A 137 -0.35 -4.46 10.90
N ALA A 138 0.32 -4.02 9.82
CA ALA A 138 0.57 -4.89 8.67
C ALA A 138 1.40 -6.13 9.04
N GLU A 139 2.44 -5.95 9.86
CA GLU A 139 3.23 -7.09 10.37
C GLU A 139 2.43 -8.02 11.28
N LYS A 140 1.50 -7.45 12.05
CA LYS A 140 0.61 -8.26 12.90
C LYS A 140 -0.23 -9.21 12.05
N VAL A 141 -0.84 -8.73 10.97
CA VAL A 141 -1.60 -9.58 10.03
C VAL A 141 -0.71 -10.70 9.49
N LEU A 142 0.51 -10.39 9.02
CA LEU A 142 1.44 -11.41 8.54
C LEU A 142 1.77 -12.46 9.62
N LYS A 143 2.02 -12.03 10.86
CA LYS A 143 2.32 -12.93 11.98
C LYS A 143 1.13 -13.82 12.33
N ASP A 144 -0.08 -13.26 12.35
CA ASP A 144 -1.32 -14.00 12.64
C ASP A 144 -1.55 -15.12 11.60
N HIS A 145 -1.15 -14.90 10.35
CA HIS A 145 -1.18 -15.89 9.26
C HIS A 145 0.09 -16.74 9.12
N HIS A 146 1.06 -16.61 10.03
CA HIS A 146 2.34 -17.32 9.98
C HIS A 146 3.14 -17.05 8.69
N ILE A 147 2.96 -15.86 8.09
CA ILE A 147 3.70 -15.41 6.93
C ILE A 147 5.01 -14.78 7.38
N ALA A 148 6.11 -15.11 6.71
CA ALA A 148 7.41 -14.52 7.01
C ALA A 148 7.41 -13.02 6.70
N LEU A 149 7.93 -12.23 7.65
CA LEU A 149 8.08 -10.79 7.44
C LEU A 149 9.11 -10.51 6.36
N PRO A 150 8.89 -9.49 5.52
CA PRO A 150 9.90 -9.00 4.59
C PRO A 150 11.19 -8.57 5.32
N ASP A 151 12.32 -8.70 4.63
CA ASP A 151 13.60 -8.24 5.19
C ASP A 151 13.66 -6.70 5.19
N HIS A 152 13.52 -6.11 6.36
CA HIS A 152 13.58 -4.66 6.56
C HIS A 152 14.94 -4.03 6.18
N ASN A 153 16.00 -4.83 6.03
CA ASN A 153 17.29 -4.33 5.58
C ASN A 153 17.25 -3.87 4.11
N LEU A 154 16.30 -4.40 3.33
CA LEU A 154 16.14 -4.06 1.92
C LEU A 154 15.74 -2.59 1.69
N VAL A 155 15.22 -1.89 2.70
CA VAL A 155 14.84 -0.47 2.60
C VAL A 155 15.80 0.49 3.31
N LYS A 156 16.90 -0.01 3.88
CA LYS A 156 17.91 0.81 4.57
C LYS A 156 18.71 1.74 3.64
N PHE A 157 18.66 1.53 2.34
CA PHE A 157 19.27 2.43 1.36
C PHE A 157 18.59 3.80 1.29
N SER A 158 17.39 3.95 1.87
CA SER A 158 16.62 5.20 1.95
C SER A 158 16.61 5.71 3.40
N PRO A 159 17.66 6.40 3.85
CA PRO A 159 17.81 6.80 5.25
C PRO A 159 16.94 8.04 5.57
N SER A 160 16.51 8.14 6.83
CA SER A 160 15.73 9.28 7.34
C SER A 160 16.49 10.61 7.37
N SER A 161 17.80 10.60 7.12
CA SER A 161 18.62 11.82 6.95
C SER A 161 18.44 12.50 5.59
N GLU A 162 17.85 11.82 4.61
CA GLU A 162 17.60 12.37 3.29
C GLU A 162 16.29 13.14 3.25
N PHE A 163 16.32 14.24 2.52
CA PHE A 163 15.17 15.09 2.21
C PHE A 163 14.22 15.34 3.42
N ASN A 164 14.81 15.76 4.55
CA ASN A 164 14.08 16.04 5.79
C ASN A 164 13.22 14.88 6.35
N GLY A 165 13.68 13.65 6.15
CA GLY A 165 12.98 12.45 6.61
C GLY A 165 12.14 11.77 5.55
N TRP A 166 11.91 12.43 4.41
CA TRP A 166 11.10 11.88 3.31
C TRP A 166 11.81 10.77 2.55
N GLY A 167 13.13 10.90 2.39
CA GLY A 167 13.89 10.10 1.44
C GLY A 167 13.76 10.62 0.01
N ASN A 168 14.68 10.21 -0.83
CA ASN A 168 14.60 10.47 -2.26
C ASN A 168 13.63 9.50 -2.93
N ASP A 169 13.06 9.92 -4.06
CA ASP A 169 12.28 9.01 -4.91
C ASP A 169 13.19 7.91 -5.46
N PHE A 170 12.66 6.73 -5.61
CA PHE A 170 13.36 5.59 -6.20
C PHE A 170 12.37 4.64 -6.88
N ASP A 171 12.85 3.87 -7.85
CA ASP A 171 12.09 2.78 -8.44
C ASP A 171 12.05 1.59 -7.46
N GLY A 172 10.95 1.47 -6.73
CA GLY A 172 10.74 0.39 -5.76
C GLY A 172 10.34 -0.96 -6.38
N THR A 173 10.05 -1.02 -7.68
CA THR A 173 9.56 -2.24 -8.36
C THR A 173 10.53 -3.42 -8.24
N HIS A 174 11.84 -3.15 -8.10
CA HIS A 174 12.85 -4.18 -7.87
C HIS A 174 12.70 -4.91 -6.52
N LEU A 175 11.97 -4.33 -5.55
CA LEU A 175 11.65 -4.94 -4.26
C LEU A 175 10.39 -5.80 -4.32
N SER A 176 9.55 -5.58 -5.32
CA SER A 176 8.30 -6.33 -5.51
C SER A 176 8.55 -7.82 -5.67
N ILE A 177 7.66 -8.65 -5.13
CA ILE A 177 7.62 -10.09 -5.39
C ILE A 177 6.54 -10.45 -6.41
N ILE A 178 5.70 -9.51 -6.79
CA ILE A 178 4.62 -9.66 -7.78
C ILE A 178 5.06 -9.21 -9.18
N LEU A 179 5.81 -8.11 -9.28
CA LEU A 179 6.21 -7.48 -10.56
C LEU A 179 7.47 -8.08 -11.20
N LYS A 180 8.02 -9.15 -10.62
CA LYS A 180 9.23 -9.84 -11.12
C LYS A 180 8.95 -10.75 -12.28
#